data_6a3523dcffdea29d48e261c7c828fe1b
#
_entry.id   6a3523dcffdea29d48e261c7c828fe1b
#
_cell.length_a   1.000
_cell.length_b   1.000
_cell.length_c   1.000
_cell.angle_alpha   90.00
_cell.angle_beta   90.00
_cell.angle_gamma   90.00
#
_symmetry.space_group_name_H-M   'P 1'
#
loop_
_entity.id
_entity.type
_entity.pdbx_description
1 polymer ?
#
loop_
_entity_poly.entity_id
_entity_poly.type
_entity_poly.pdbx_seq_one_letter_code
_entity_poly.pdbx_strand_id
1 'polypeptide(L)'
;MSNMTPRERALRSLNHKEPDRVPIDVGGSHDSTFLEESYQGIQNFLKTNDRGKTANPWLGSIFPGEETYKKLGTDFRPVFLPVPEYKITTHSNGNLSFYDEWGICWTKSPNSYYFDVINFTQIESITDVNNYSWPKLKVNSSEWRLKIEDLGYQADKIKESGYASILDFGVAPMTMTQLILGFEKSCIYLLQQPKIIEAIMDKVLNVYMEQGLSIFESLGHRVDAIYAFADDLGTQHSLWLSPDH
;
A
#
# COMPACT_ATOMS: atom_id res chain seq x y z
N MET A 1 -26.55 18.85 -19.89
CA MET A 1 -25.12 18.50 -19.77
C MET A 1 -25.03 16.99 -19.92
N SER A 2 -24.18 16.47 -20.82
CA SER A 2 -23.97 15.02 -20.95
C SER A 2 -23.37 14.50 -19.66
N ASN A 3 -24.01 13.54 -19.02
CA ASN A 3 -23.42 12.88 -17.85
C ASN A 3 -22.16 12.14 -18.30
N MET A 4 -21.01 12.58 -17.80
CA MET A 4 -19.75 11.88 -18.01
C MET A 4 -19.76 10.54 -17.28
N THR A 5 -19.13 9.53 -17.86
CA THR A 5 -18.80 8.32 -17.10
C THR A 5 -17.81 8.64 -15.98
N PRO A 6 -17.76 7.83 -14.91
CA PRO A 6 -16.76 7.97 -13.86
C PRO A 6 -15.33 8.11 -14.42
N ARG A 7 -14.95 7.29 -15.38
CA ARG A 7 -13.63 7.31 -16.01
C ARG A 7 -13.38 8.59 -16.80
N GLU A 8 -14.34 9.04 -17.63
CA GLU A 8 -14.20 10.30 -18.37
C GLU A 8 -14.01 11.50 -17.44
N ARG A 9 -14.74 11.54 -16.33
CA ARG A 9 -14.65 12.57 -15.29
C ARG A 9 -13.27 12.59 -14.66
N ALA A 10 -12.77 11.42 -14.23
CA ALA A 10 -11.45 11.27 -13.64
C ALA A 10 -10.35 11.70 -14.62
N LEU A 11 -10.37 11.18 -15.85
CA LEU A 11 -9.38 11.51 -16.88
C LEU A 11 -9.40 12.99 -17.27
N ARG A 12 -10.58 13.63 -17.26
CA ARG A 12 -10.67 15.06 -17.50
C ARG A 12 -9.95 15.86 -16.42
N SER A 13 -10.19 15.54 -15.16
CA SER A 13 -9.51 16.19 -14.04
C SER A 13 -8.02 15.97 -14.05
N LEU A 14 -7.55 14.73 -14.28
CA LEU A 14 -6.12 14.41 -14.38
C LEU A 14 -5.43 15.15 -15.52
N ASN A 15 -6.17 15.48 -16.60
CA ASN A 15 -5.69 16.28 -17.73
C ASN A 15 -5.96 17.79 -17.56
N HIS A 16 -6.19 18.27 -16.35
CA HIS A 16 -6.45 19.69 -16.03
C HIS A 16 -7.61 20.32 -16.85
N LYS A 17 -8.63 19.51 -17.13
CA LYS A 17 -9.87 19.97 -17.80
C LYS A 17 -11.03 19.89 -16.82
N GLU A 18 -11.94 20.85 -16.87
CA GLU A 18 -13.11 20.89 -15.98
C GLU A 18 -14.05 19.72 -16.27
N PRO A 19 -14.33 18.84 -15.29
CA PRO A 19 -15.33 17.77 -15.39
C PRO A 19 -16.72 18.27 -15.06
N ASP A 20 -17.75 17.41 -15.18
CA ASP A 20 -19.13 17.72 -14.79
C ASP A 20 -19.31 17.87 -13.25
N ARG A 21 -18.44 17.24 -12.46
CA ARG A 21 -18.26 17.40 -11.00
C ARG A 21 -16.84 16.97 -10.60
N VAL A 22 -16.44 17.28 -9.40
CA VAL A 22 -15.18 16.76 -8.82
C VAL A 22 -15.22 15.23 -8.75
N PRO A 23 -14.19 14.51 -9.25
CA PRO A 23 -14.09 13.08 -9.08
C PRO A 23 -14.00 12.70 -7.59
N ILE A 24 -14.65 11.61 -7.22
CA ILE A 24 -14.65 11.09 -5.85
C ILE A 24 -13.81 9.81 -5.82
N ASP A 25 -12.80 9.79 -4.96
CA ASP A 25 -12.05 8.60 -4.64
C ASP A 25 -12.33 8.17 -3.19
N VAL A 26 -12.90 6.98 -3.05
CA VAL A 26 -13.00 6.24 -1.80
C VAL A 26 -12.73 4.78 -2.14
N GLY A 27 -11.55 4.31 -1.76
CA GLY A 27 -11.12 2.94 -2.02
C GLY A 27 -10.42 2.73 -3.38
N GLY A 28 -9.91 3.77 -4.02
CA GLY A 28 -9.03 3.66 -5.17
C GLY A 28 -7.60 3.26 -4.78
N SER A 29 -7.21 3.51 -3.53
CA SER A 29 -5.95 3.06 -2.93
C SER A 29 -6.17 2.59 -1.49
N HIS A 30 -5.17 1.92 -0.89
CA HIS A 30 -5.25 1.44 0.49
C HIS A 30 -5.31 2.57 1.53
N ASP A 31 -4.95 3.81 1.18
CA ASP A 31 -5.04 4.98 2.05
C ASP A 31 -6.35 5.77 1.89
N SER A 32 -7.07 5.57 0.78
CA SER A 32 -8.34 6.25 0.53
C SER A 32 -9.56 5.40 0.89
N THR A 33 -9.42 4.42 1.78
CA THR A 33 -10.46 3.42 2.07
C THR A 33 -10.86 3.36 3.54
N PHE A 34 -11.59 2.33 3.94
CA PHE A 34 -12.12 2.15 5.29
C PHE A 34 -11.30 1.16 6.10
N LEU A 35 -11.29 1.33 7.43
CA LEU A 35 -10.94 0.24 8.34
C LEU A 35 -12.02 -0.84 8.30
N GLU A 36 -11.64 -2.10 8.37
CA GLU A 36 -12.56 -3.25 8.36
C GLU A 36 -13.61 -3.14 9.46
N GLU A 37 -13.23 -2.68 10.65
CA GLU A 37 -14.12 -2.49 11.78
C GLU A 37 -15.22 -1.43 11.53
N SER A 38 -14.93 -0.41 10.71
CA SER A 38 -15.89 0.64 10.36
C SER A 38 -16.76 0.26 9.16
N TYR A 39 -16.32 -0.70 8.35
CA TYR A 39 -16.98 -1.04 7.09
C TYR A 39 -18.41 -1.56 7.30
N GLN A 40 -18.64 -2.37 8.32
CA GLN A 40 -20.00 -2.83 8.67
C GLN A 40 -20.96 -1.67 9.00
N GLY A 41 -20.47 -0.63 9.68
CA GLY A 41 -21.25 0.58 9.95
C GLY A 41 -21.63 1.33 8.69
N ILE A 42 -20.68 1.47 7.77
CA ILE A 42 -20.90 2.08 6.44
C ILE A 42 -21.93 1.28 5.64
N GLN A 43 -21.79 -0.05 5.60
CA GLN A 43 -22.76 -0.92 4.91
C GLN A 43 -24.17 -0.80 5.47
N ASN A 44 -24.31 -0.77 6.79
CA ASN A 44 -25.60 -0.59 7.44
C ASN A 44 -26.24 0.76 7.07
N PHE A 45 -25.45 1.84 7.04
CA PHE A 45 -25.89 3.18 6.65
C PHE A 45 -26.31 3.22 5.16
N LEU A 46 -25.52 2.63 4.27
CA LEU A 46 -25.77 2.61 2.83
C LEU A 46 -26.77 1.54 2.42
N LYS A 47 -27.15 0.64 3.32
CA LYS A 47 -27.99 -0.55 3.05
C LYS A 47 -27.38 -1.43 1.95
N THR A 48 -26.09 -1.76 2.10
CA THR A 48 -25.35 -2.70 1.26
C THR A 48 -24.94 -3.92 2.07
N ASN A 49 -24.61 -5.02 1.39
CA ASN A 49 -24.18 -6.27 2.04
C ASN A 49 -23.14 -7.00 1.16
N ASP A 50 -22.34 -6.26 0.45
CA ASP A 50 -21.28 -6.81 -0.39
C ASP A 50 -20.00 -7.08 0.43
N ARG A 51 -19.21 -8.04 -0.07
CA ARG A 51 -17.94 -8.39 0.59
C ARG A 51 -16.84 -7.50 0.05
N GLY A 52 -16.15 -6.82 0.98
CA GLY A 52 -14.90 -6.10 0.68
C GLY A 52 -13.70 -7.06 0.52
N LYS A 53 -12.58 -6.52 0.11
CA LYS A 53 -11.29 -7.22 0.00
C LYS A 53 -10.26 -6.51 0.88
N THR A 54 -9.41 -7.25 1.57
CA THR A 54 -8.31 -6.66 2.36
C THR A 54 -7.44 -5.79 1.46
N ALA A 55 -7.29 -4.51 1.85
CA ALA A 55 -6.44 -3.55 1.17
C ALA A 55 -5.04 -3.55 1.80
N ASN A 56 -4.98 -3.39 3.12
CA ASN A 56 -3.74 -3.41 3.87
C ASN A 56 -3.95 -4.15 5.21
N PRO A 57 -3.30 -5.29 5.43
CA PRO A 57 -3.52 -6.11 6.62
C PRO A 57 -2.92 -5.50 7.89
N TRP A 58 -1.86 -4.68 7.78
CA TRP A 58 -1.24 -4.01 8.93
C TRP A 58 -2.16 -2.93 9.50
N LEU A 59 -2.77 -2.14 8.62
CA LEU A 59 -3.72 -1.09 8.97
C LEU A 59 -5.13 -1.63 9.24
N GLY A 60 -5.41 -2.88 8.85
CA GLY A 60 -6.75 -3.45 8.90
C GLY A 60 -7.71 -2.73 7.95
N SER A 61 -7.21 -2.26 6.81
CA SER A 61 -8.04 -1.56 5.82
C SER A 61 -8.62 -2.50 4.76
N ILE A 62 -9.78 -2.11 4.21
CA ILE A 62 -10.58 -2.93 3.30
C ILE A 62 -11.04 -2.12 2.09
N PHE A 63 -10.81 -2.63 0.90
CA PHE A 63 -11.47 -2.13 -0.31
C PHE A 63 -12.95 -2.51 -0.28
N PRO A 64 -13.87 -1.56 -0.47
CA PRO A 64 -15.30 -1.85 -0.53
C PRO A 64 -15.68 -2.87 -1.60
N GLY A 65 -16.84 -3.50 -1.44
CA GLY A 65 -17.46 -4.23 -2.52
C GLY A 65 -18.15 -3.30 -3.54
N GLU A 66 -18.52 -3.83 -4.69
CA GLU A 66 -18.98 -3.01 -5.81
C GLU A 66 -20.33 -2.31 -5.54
N GLU A 67 -21.21 -2.90 -4.74
CA GLU A 67 -22.47 -2.25 -4.35
C GLU A 67 -22.22 -1.01 -3.50
N THR A 68 -21.30 -1.12 -2.54
CA THR A 68 -20.88 0.00 -1.69
C THR A 68 -20.20 1.10 -2.50
N TYR A 69 -19.30 0.76 -3.42
CA TYR A 69 -18.71 1.73 -4.34
C TYR A 69 -19.76 2.52 -5.12
N LYS A 70 -20.76 1.82 -5.69
CA LYS A 70 -21.86 2.47 -6.45
C LYS A 70 -22.70 3.41 -5.58
N LYS A 71 -22.98 3.00 -4.34
CA LYS A 71 -23.74 3.84 -3.39
C LYS A 71 -22.97 5.09 -2.97
N LEU A 72 -21.65 5.00 -2.85
CA LEU A 72 -20.79 6.13 -2.56
C LEU A 72 -20.58 7.05 -3.78
N GLY A 73 -20.88 6.57 -4.98
CA GLY A 73 -20.72 7.33 -6.22
C GLY A 73 -19.25 7.59 -6.59
N THR A 74 -18.34 6.67 -6.22
CA THR A 74 -16.91 6.79 -6.49
C THR A 74 -16.58 6.60 -7.96
N ASP A 75 -15.57 7.31 -8.43
CA ASP A 75 -15.14 7.32 -9.83
C ASP A 75 -13.97 6.38 -10.10
N PHE A 76 -13.31 5.90 -9.05
CA PHE A 76 -12.12 5.07 -9.12
C PHE A 76 -12.35 3.66 -8.60
N ARG A 77 -11.50 2.71 -9.06
CA ARG A 77 -11.40 1.34 -8.56
C ARG A 77 -9.93 0.95 -8.44
N PRO A 78 -9.55 0.19 -7.42
CA PRO A 78 -8.17 -0.23 -7.22
C PRO A 78 -7.81 -1.40 -8.15
N VAL A 79 -6.59 -1.35 -8.66
CA VAL A 79 -5.86 -2.49 -9.22
C VAL A 79 -4.74 -2.80 -8.24
N PHE A 80 -4.74 -3.98 -7.64
CA PHE A 80 -3.81 -4.30 -6.56
C PHE A 80 -3.40 -5.77 -6.57
N LEU A 81 -2.19 -6.03 -6.10
CA LEU A 81 -1.73 -7.39 -5.83
C LEU A 81 -2.49 -7.97 -4.63
N PRO A 82 -2.92 -9.23 -4.71
CA PRO A 82 -3.51 -9.89 -3.56
C PRO A 82 -2.54 -9.88 -2.37
N VAL A 83 -3.06 -9.52 -1.22
CA VAL A 83 -2.29 -9.57 0.03
C VAL A 83 -1.93 -11.02 0.34
N PRO A 84 -0.67 -11.33 0.71
CA PRO A 84 -0.30 -12.67 1.14
C PRO A 84 -1.10 -13.12 2.36
N GLU A 85 -1.36 -14.42 2.46
CA GLU A 85 -1.94 -14.99 3.68
C GLU A 85 -0.84 -15.13 4.73
N TYR A 86 -0.95 -14.36 5.82
CA TYR A 86 -0.01 -14.43 6.93
C TYR A 86 -0.49 -15.40 8.00
N LYS A 87 0.44 -16.18 8.55
CA LYS A 87 0.16 -17.06 9.69
C LYS A 87 0.10 -16.24 10.98
N ILE A 88 -1.12 -15.92 11.41
CA ILE A 88 -1.34 -15.18 12.65
C ILE A 88 -1.17 -16.10 13.85
N THR A 89 -0.36 -15.65 14.83
CA THR A 89 -0.16 -16.30 16.12
C THR A 89 -0.91 -15.51 17.20
N THR A 90 -1.72 -16.21 18.00
CA THR A 90 -2.37 -15.63 19.19
C THR A 90 -1.55 -15.93 20.42
N HIS A 91 -1.17 -14.89 21.18
CA HIS A 91 -0.39 -14.99 22.40
C HIS A 91 -1.30 -15.10 23.63
N SER A 92 -0.76 -15.59 24.77
CA SER A 92 -1.50 -15.79 26.03
C SER A 92 -2.07 -14.49 26.63
N ASN A 93 -1.48 -13.33 26.30
CA ASN A 93 -1.97 -12.00 26.69
C ASN A 93 -3.03 -11.42 25.72
N GLY A 94 -3.47 -12.21 24.75
CA GLY A 94 -4.44 -11.80 23.73
C GLY A 94 -3.86 -11.03 22.55
N ASN A 95 -2.55 -10.74 22.51
CA ASN A 95 -1.92 -10.12 21.37
C ASN A 95 -1.93 -11.08 20.18
N LEU A 96 -2.06 -10.49 18.98
CA LEU A 96 -1.87 -11.18 17.69
C LEU A 96 -0.52 -10.78 17.10
N SER A 97 0.17 -11.71 16.44
CA SER A 97 1.36 -11.36 15.67
C SER A 97 1.52 -12.20 14.41
N PHE A 98 2.25 -11.65 13.43
CA PHE A 98 2.70 -12.37 12.25
C PHE A 98 4.02 -11.78 11.76
N TYR A 99 4.73 -12.53 10.91
CA TYR A 99 5.91 -12.04 10.19
C TYR A 99 5.56 -11.85 8.73
N ASP A 100 5.98 -10.72 8.16
CA ASP A 100 5.86 -10.46 6.73
C ASP A 100 7.09 -10.97 5.95
N GLU A 101 7.08 -10.74 4.64
CA GLU A 101 8.18 -11.13 3.75
C GLU A 101 9.49 -10.36 3.96
N TRP A 102 9.43 -9.24 4.67
CA TRP A 102 10.59 -8.47 5.10
C TRP A 102 11.19 -8.97 6.42
N GLY A 103 10.57 -9.99 7.04
CA GLY A 103 10.96 -10.48 8.37
C GLY A 103 10.55 -9.57 9.51
N ILE A 104 9.68 -8.60 9.26
CA ILE A 104 9.15 -7.68 10.27
C ILE A 104 8.06 -8.39 11.08
N CYS A 105 8.18 -8.32 12.41
CA CYS A 105 7.18 -8.87 13.33
C CYS A 105 6.09 -7.83 13.64
N TRP A 106 4.96 -7.98 13.01
CA TRP A 106 3.78 -7.16 13.25
C TRP A 106 3.01 -7.69 14.46
N THR A 107 2.63 -6.80 15.37
CA THR A 107 1.93 -7.15 16.61
C THR A 107 0.74 -6.24 16.83
N LYS A 108 -0.42 -6.82 17.17
CA LYS A 108 -1.65 -6.10 17.50
C LYS A 108 -2.08 -6.45 18.90
N SER A 109 -2.26 -5.46 19.79
CA SER A 109 -2.88 -5.66 21.09
C SER A 109 -4.41 -5.76 20.97
N PRO A 110 -5.12 -6.36 21.94
CA PRO A 110 -6.58 -6.51 21.88
C PRO A 110 -7.35 -5.20 21.73
N ASN A 111 -6.78 -4.08 22.17
CA ASN A 111 -7.40 -2.75 22.13
C ASN A 111 -6.86 -1.87 20.99
N SER A 112 -6.01 -2.40 20.13
CA SER A 112 -5.48 -1.66 18.96
C SER A 112 -6.34 -1.89 17.72
N TYR A 113 -6.48 -0.86 16.90
CA TYR A 113 -7.17 -0.97 15.61
C TYR A 113 -6.27 -1.59 14.51
N TYR A 114 -4.94 -1.46 14.63
CA TYR A 114 -3.97 -1.88 13.63
C TYR A 114 -2.79 -2.64 14.27
N PHE A 115 -2.03 -3.31 13.43
CA PHE A 115 -0.76 -3.92 13.80
C PHE A 115 0.34 -2.87 13.85
N ASP A 116 1.27 -3.04 14.78
CA ASP A 116 2.41 -2.17 14.98
C ASP A 116 3.69 -3.00 15.08
N VAL A 117 4.86 -2.39 14.89
CA VAL A 117 6.15 -3.07 15.04
C VAL A 117 6.74 -2.70 16.40
N ILE A 118 6.87 -3.70 17.27
CA ILE A 118 7.43 -3.52 18.63
C ILE A 118 8.81 -4.19 18.81
N ASN A 119 9.16 -5.13 17.92
CA ASN A 119 10.43 -5.83 17.94
C ASN A 119 11.17 -5.55 16.63
N PHE A 120 12.23 -4.78 16.72
CA PHE A 120 13.03 -4.36 15.57
C PHE A 120 14.25 -5.26 15.37
N THR A 121 14.76 -5.28 14.14
CA THR A 121 15.96 -6.07 13.81
C THR A 121 17.21 -5.47 14.43
N GLN A 122 18.16 -6.34 14.77
CA GLN A 122 19.44 -5.94 15.34
C GLN A 122 20.49 -5.77 14.21
N ILE A 123 20.31 -4.74 13.38
CA ILE A 123 21.30 -4.34 12.38
C ILE A 123 22.18 -3.24 12.97
N GLU A 124 23.49 -3.49 13.09
CA GLU A 124 24.47 -2.58 13.69
C GLU A 124 25.66 -2.30 12.77
N SER A 125 25.77 -3.03 11.67
CA SER A 125 26.89 -2.91 10.73
C SER A 125 26.44 -3.16 9.29
N ILE A 126 27.28 -2.76 8.33
CA ILE A 126 27.11 -3.10 6.90
C ILE A 126 27.11 -4.62 6.69
N THR A 127 27.86 -5.37 7.52
CA THR A 127 27.87 -6.83 7.48
C THR A 127 26.49 -7.39 7.82
N ASP A 128 25.81 -6.81 8.82
CA ASP A 128 24.45 -7.23 9.20
C ASP A 128 23.46 -6.92 8.08
N VAL A 129 23.56 -5.75 7.43
CA VAL A 129 22.75 -5.40 6.25
C VAL A 129 22.93 -6.44 5.14
N ASN A 130 24.18 -6.85 4.86
CA ASN A 130 24.44 -7.83 3.80
C ASN A 130 23.98 -9.25 4.15
N ASN A 131 23.93 -9.60 5.42
CA ASN A 131 23.49 -10.92 5.91
C ASN A 131 21.98 -10.97 6.19
N TYR A 132 21.27 -9.83 6.14
CA TYR A 132 19.83 -9.80 6.35
C TYR A 132 19.09 -10.56 5.26
N SER A 133 18.01 -11.23 5.64
CA SER A 133 17.16 -11.99 4.69
C SER A 133 16.21 -11.07 3.93
N TRP A 134 16.74 -10.34 2.97
CA TRP A 134 15.94 -9.46 2.11
C TRP A 134 14.92 -10.26 1.28
N PRO A 135 13.71 -9.73 1.03
CA PRO A 135 12.75 -10.35 0.14
C PRO A 135 13.34 -10.62 -1.24
N LYS A 136 13.11 -11.82 -1.77
CA LYS A 136 13.55 -12.20 -3.11
C LYS A 136 12.34 -12.39 -4.00
N LEU A 137 12.08 -11.44 -4.86
CA LEU A 137 11.01 -11.54 -5.85
C LEU A 137 11.43 -12.50 -6.96
N LYS A 138 10.57 -13.46 -7.26
CA LYS A 138 10.78 -14.38 -8.38
C LYS A 138 10.00 -13.87 -9.61
N VAL A 139 10.34 -12.67 -10.08
CA VAL A 139 9.62 -11.99 -11.18
C VAL A 139 9.54 -12.80 -12.48
N ASN A 140 10.42 -13.78 -12.67
CA ASN A 140 10.40 -14.69 -13.81
C ASN A 140 9.61 -16.00 -13.55
N SER A 141 9.03 -16.17 -12.36
CA SER A 141 8.26 -17.38 -12.05
C SER A 141 6.88 -17.39 -12.73
N SER A 142 6.31 -18.59 -12.92
CA SER A 142 4.94 -18.73 -13.40
C SER A 142 3.93 -18.11 -12.45
N GLU A 143 4.16 -18.21 -11.13
CA GLU A 143 3.31 -17.59 -10.12
C GLU A 143 3.27 -16.05 -10.28
N TRP A 144 4.43 -15.42 -10.47
CA TRP A 144 4.49 -13.97 -10.67
C TRP A 144 3.79 -13.55 -11.96
N ARG A 145 3.97 -14.30 -13.06
CA ARG A 145 3.26 -14.03 -14.32
C ARG A 145 1.74 -14.06 -14.15
N LEU A 146 1.22 -15.05 -13.42
CA LEU A 146 -0.22 -15.12 -13.12
C LEU A 146 -0.70 -13.90 -12.32
N LYS A 147 0.09 -13.40 -11.36
CA LYS A 147 -0.23 -12.16 -10.63
C LYS A 147 -0.29 -10.96 -11.58
N ILE A 148 0.66 -10.83 -12.50
CA ILE A 148 0.67 -9.75 -13.50
C ILE A 148 -0.52 -9.86 -14.46
N GLU A 149 -0.86 -11.07 -14.91
CA GLU A 149 -2.04 -11.31 -15.76
C GLU A 149 -3.34 -10.93 -15.02
N ASP A 150 -3.44 -11.25 -13.73
CA ASP A 150 -4.61 -10.87 -12.91
C ASP A 150 -4.72 -9.35 -12.74
N LEU A 151 -3.61 -8.64 -12.49
CA LEU A 151 -3.62 -7.17 -12.46
C LEU A 151 -4.13 -6.58 -13.78
N GLY A 152 -3.68 -7.14 -14.89
CA GLY A 152 -4.15 -6.75 -16.21
C GLY A 152 -5.64 -7.00 -16.41
N TYR A 153 -6.12 -8.15 -15.98
CA TYR A 153 -7.54 -8.47 -16.01
C TYR A 153 -8.38 -7.51 -15.16
N GLN A 154 -7.91 -7.18 -13.93
CA GLN A 154 -8.55 -6.19 -13.06
C GLN A 154 -8.68 -4.84 -13.77
N ALA A 155 -7.56 -4.32 -14.34
CA ALA A 155 -7.54 -3.05 -15.03
C ALA A 155 -8.54 -2.99 -16.21
N ASP A 156 -8.56 -4.03 -17.05
CA ASP A 156 -9.49 -4.10 -18.18
C ASP A 156 -10.96 -4.15 -17.74
N LYS A 157 -11.29 -4.94 -16.72
CA LYS A 157 -12.66 -5.03 -16.18
C LYS A 157 -13.13 -3.71 -15.59
N ILE A 158 -12.27 -2.98 -14.91
CA ILE A 158 -12.58 -1.65 -14.38
C ILE A 158 -12.89 -0.69 -15.54
N LYS A 159 -12.04 -0.69 -16.57
CA LYS A 159 -12.20 0.15 -17.76
C LYS A 159 -13.49 -0.19 -18.54
N GLU A 160 -13.77 -1.47 -18.75
CA GLU A 160 -15.01 -1.94 -19.39
C GLU A 160 -16.26 -1.48 -18.62
N SER A 161 -16.17 -1.39 -17.29
CA SER A 161 -17.24 -0.92 -16.42
C SER A 161 -17.39 0.60 -16.36
N GLY A 162 -16.53 1.36 -17.06
CA GLY A 162 -16.57 2.81 -17.16
C GLY A 162 -16.01 3.57 -15.97
N TYR A 163 -15.24 2.89 -15.09
CA TYR A 163 -14.51 3.50 -13.96
C TYR A 163 -13.05 3.76 -14.30
N ALA A 164 -12.44 4.72 -13.60
CA ALA A 164 -11.01 4.94 -13.65
C ALA A 164 -10.28 3.94 -12.74
N SER A 165 -9.15 3.43 -13.21
CA SER A 165 -8.32 2.46 -12.49
C SER A 165 -7.11 3.13 -11.85
N ILE A 166 -6.85 2.80 -10.59
CA ILE A 166 -5.63 3.19 -9.88
C ILE A 166 -4.85 1.92 -9.56
N LEU A 167 -3.62 1.84 -10.05
CA LEU A 167 -2.68 0.81 -9.60
C LEU A 167 -2.14 1.23 -8.22
N ASP A 168 -2.47 0.43 -7.21
CA ASP A 168 -1.98 0.64 -5.84
C ASP A 168 -0.59 0.01 -5.71
N PHE A 169 0.44 0.86 -5.74
CA PHE A 169 1.84 0.45 -5.69
C PHE A 169 2.64 1.34 -4.74
N GLY A 170 2.79 0.87 -3.50
CA GLY A 170 3.51 1.59 -2.47
C GLY A 170 5.04 1.47 -2.59
N VAL A 171 5.75 2.60 -2.50
CA VAL A 171 7.21 2.66 -2.40
C VAL A 171 7.59 3.65 -1.32
N ALA A 172 8.11 3.17 -0.19
CA ALA A 172 8.46 3.98 0.97
C ALA A 172 9.81 3.50 1.59
N PRO A 173 10.96 3.79 0.96
CA PRO A 173 12.25 3.27 1.41
C PRO A 173 12.63 3.69 2.83
N MET A 174 12.35 4.93 3.21
CA MET A 174 12.65 5.42 4.56
C MET A 174 11.71 4.82 5.60
N THR A 175 10.42 4.76 5.32
CA THR A 175 9.43 4.10 6.20
C THR A 175 9.78 2.62 6.41
N MET A 176 10.15 1.91 5.35
CA MET A 176 10.61 0.51 5.49
C MET A 176 11.89 0.40 6.32
N THR A 177 12.81 1.33 6.18
CA THR A 177 14.02 1.39 7.03
C THR A 177 13.66 1.58 8.49
N GLN A 178 12.71 2.44 8.80
CA GLN A 178 12.18 2.66 10.15
C GLN A 178 11.45 1.45 10.71
N LEU A 179 10.68 0.73 9.88
CA LEU A 179 10.01 -0.51 10.29
C LEU A 179 11.01 -1.63 10.59
N ILE A 180 12.15 -1.66 9.88
CA ILE A 180 13.22 -2.65 10.10
C ILE A 180 14.03 -2.31 11.35
N LEU A 181 14.49 -1.07 11.50
CA LEU A 181 15.42 -0.64 12.57
C LEU A 181 14.73 -0.12 13.82
N GLY A 182 13.52 0.40 13.70
CA GLY A 182 12.85 1.27 14.66
C GLY A 182 13.10 2.75 14.35
N PHE A 183 12.09 3.58 14.63
CA PHE A 183 12.14 5.02 14.36
C PHE A 183 13.31 5.71 15.06
N GLU A 184 13.46 5.50 16.36
CA GLU A 184 14.54 6.12 17.16
C GLU A 184 15.93 5.75 16.63
N LYS A 185 16.18 4.46 16.39
CA LYS A 185 17.48 3.99 15.87
C LYS A 185 17.76 4.53 14.48
N SER A 186 16.74 4.62 13.64
CA SER A 186 16.87 5.22 12.30
C SER A 186 17.28 6.68 12.37
N CYS A 187 16.66 7.49 13.24
CA CYS A 187 17.04 8.89 13.46
C CYS A 187 18.48 9.04 13.97
N ILE A 188 18.89 8.20 14.92
CA ILE A 188 20.26 8.20 15.42
C ILE A 188 21.26 7.83 14.32
N TYR A 189 20.95 6.80 13.53
CA TYR A 189 21.84 6.31 12.48
C TYR A 189 21.96 7.27 11.29
N LEU A 190 20.90 8.02 10.96
CA LEU A 190 20.99 9.09 9.97
C LEU A 190 22.10 10.08 10.27
N LEU A 191 22.32 10.40 11.55
CA LEU A 191 23.37 11.34 11.98
C LEU A 191 24.71 10.66 12.24
N GLN A 192 24.73 9.47 12.84
CA GLN A 192 25.96 8.85 13.33
C GLN A 192 26.51 7.77 12.38
N GLN A 193 25.65 7.09 11.64
CA GLN A 193 26.00 5.97 10.77
C GLN A 193 25.19 5.99 9.45
N PRO A 194 25.19 7.10 8.69
CA PRO A 194 24.34 7.27 7.51
C PRO A 194 24.54 6.17 6.47
N LYS A 195 25.75 5.62 6.36
CA LYS A 195 26.04 4.51 5.44
C LYS A 195 25.22 3.22 5.70
N ILE A 196 24.80 2.98 6.95
CA ILE A 196 23.93 1.84 7.27
C ILE A 196 22.52 2.14 6.74
N ILE A 197 22.03 3.37 6.94
CA ILE A 197 20.72 3.79 6.41
C ILE A 197 20.70 3.71 4.88
N GLU A 198 21.70 4.29 4.22
CA GLU A 198 21.84 4.23 2.75
C GLU A 198 21.84 2.77 2.26
N ALA A 199 22.61 1.90 2.89
CA ALA A 199 22.69 0.51 2.50
C ALA A 199 21.36 -0.24 2.69
N ILE A 200 20.58 0.05 3.73
CA ILE A 200 19.25 -0.53 3.93
C ILE A 200 18.29 0.01 2.88
N MET A 201 18.26 1.34 2.67
CA MET A 201 17.41 1.97 1.66
C MET A 201 17.70 1.45 0.25
N ASP A 202 18.97 1.24 -0.12
CA ASP A 202 19.36 0.63 -1.39
C ASP A 202 18.80 -0.79 -1.55
N LYS A 203 18.86 -1.61 -0.49
CA LYS A 203 18.27 -2.97 -0.52
C LYS A 203 16.75 -2.91 -0.68
N VAL A 204 16.08 -2.04 0.07
CA VAL A 204 14.62 -1.83 -0.02
C VAL A 204 14.25 -1.34 -1.42
N LEU A 205 14.94 -0.32 -1.92
CA LEU A 205 14.69 0.24 -3.23
C LEU A 205 14.88 -0.79 -4.35
N ASN A 206 15.92 -1.63 -4.27
CA ASN A 206 16.14 -2.68 -5.26
C ASN A 206 14.97 -3.67 -5.33
N VAL A 207 14.39 -4.06 -4.19
CA VAL A 207 13.18 -4.92 -4.16
C VAL A 207 12.00 -4.24 -4.83
N TYR A 208 11.74 -2.96 -4.49
CA TYR A 208 10.65 -2.19 -5.10
C TYR A 208 10.87 -1.95 -6.61
N MET A 209 12.10 -1.69 -7.02
CA MET A 209 12.43 -1.48 -8.45
C MET A 209 12.22 -2.75 -9.26
N GLU A 210 12.67 -3.92 -8.75
CA GLU A 210 12.46 -5.20 -9.42
C GLU A 210 10.96 -5.50 -9.60
N GLN A 211 10.17 -5.27 -8.55
CA GLN A 211 8.72 -5.43 -8.58
C GLN A 211 8.06 -4.44 -9.54
N GLY A 212 8.37 -3.14 -9.36
CA GLY A 212 7.75 -2.06 -10.11
C GLY A 212 8.03 -2.15 -11.61
N LEU A 213 9.26 -2.41 -12.01
CA LEU A 213 9.61 -2.55 -13.44
C LEU A 213 8.81 -3.68 -14.07
N SER A 214 8.71 -4.85 -13.44
CA SER A 214 7.95 -5.97 -13.98
C SER A 214 6.45 -5.69 -14.11
N ILE A 215 5.88 -4.90 -13.19
CA ILE A 215 4.47 -4.48 -13.23
C ILE A 215 4.27 -3.40 -14.30
N PHE A 216 5.10 -2.34 -14.31
CA PHE A 216 4.91 -1.18 -15.18
C PHE A 216 5.15 -1.50 -16.66
N GLU A 217 6.10 -2.38 -16.97
CA GLU A 217 6.31 -2.87 -18.34
C GLU A 217 5.07 -3.57 -18.89
N SER A 218 4.33 -4.27 -18.04
CA SER A 218 3.16 -5.04 -18.44
C SER A 218 1.85 -4.25 -18.38
N LEU A 219 1.73 -3.30 -17.45
CA LEU A 219 0.45 -2.67 -17.06
C LEU A 219 0.42 -1.15 -17.21
N GLY A 220 1.57 -0.47 -17.39
CA GLY A 220 1.61 0.99 -17.37
C GLY A 220 0.67 1.68 -18.36
N HIS A 221 0.34 1.04 -19.48
CA HIS A 221 -0.61 1.55 -20.49
C HIS A 221 -2.08 1.12 -20.24
N ARG A 222 -2.34 0.25 -19.26
CA ARG A 222 -3.67 -0.33 -18.99
C ARG A 222 -4.37 0.35 -17.83
N VAL A 223 -3.64 1.00 -16.93
CA VAL A 223 -4.18 1.74 -15.79
C VAL A 223 -4.25 3.24 -16.07
N ASP A 224 -5.16 3.93 -15.41
CA ASP A 224 -5.39 5.37 -15.61
C ASP A 224 -4.51 6.21 -14.69
N ALA A 225 -4.16 5.71 -13.51
CA ALA A 225 -3.27 6.35 -12.55
C ALA A 225 -2.49 5.29 -11.75
N ILE A 226 -1.40 5.72 -11.15
CA ILE A 226 -0.61 4.94 -10.20
C ILE A 226 -0.62 5.71 -8.89
N TYR A 227 -1.04 5.05 -7.82
CA TYR A 227 -0.86 5.53 -6.47
C TYR A 227 0.51 5.04 -5.97
N ALA A 228 1.43 5.97 -5.79
CA ALA A 228 2.71 5.71 -5.17
C ALA A 228 2.64 6.20 -3.72
N PHE A 229 2.75 5.28 -2.77
CA PHE A 229 2.88 5.64 -1.36
C PHE A 229 4.14 6.49 -1.16
N ALA A 230 4.09 7.48 -0.28
CA ALA A 230 5.20 8.37 -0.02
C ALA A 230 5.78 8.13 1.38
N ASP A 231 7.08 8.41 1.54
CA ASP A 231 7.69 8.49 2.86
C ASP A 231 7.17 9.72 3.62
N ASP A 232 6.89 9.53 4.91
CA ASP A 232 6.55 10.64 5.81
C ASP A 232 7.85 11.24 6.38
N LEU A 233 8.22 12.41 5.89
CA LEU A 233 9.46 13.10 6.24
C LEU A 233 9.21 14.36 7.10
N GLY A 234 8.02 14.53 7.65
CA GLY A 234 7.65 15.72 8.36
C GLY A 234 6.80 15.52 9.60
N THR A 235 6.71 16.57 10.38
CA THR A 235 5.76 16.74 11.47
C THR A 235 4.80 17.87 11.13
N GLN A 236 3.84 18.16 12.01
CA GLN A 236 2.93 19.30 11.84
C GLN A 236 3.63 20.67 11.80
N HIS A 237 4.90 20.74 12.22
CA HIS A 237 5.59 22.01 12.39
C HIS A 237 6.90 22.11 11.57
N SER A 238 7.52 20.99 11.21
CA SER A 238 8.81 20.98 10.48
C SER A 238 9.08 19.64 9.84
N LEU A 239 10.02 19.59 8.91
CA LEU A 239 10.69 18.35 8.57
C LEU A 239 11.38 17.80 9.81
N TRP A 240 11.36 16.48 9.99
CA TRP A 240 12.10 15.83 11.07
C TRP A 240 13.56 15.52 10.67
N LEU A 241 13.88 15.71 9.39
CA LEU A 241 15.23 15.60 8.85
C LEU A 241 15.56 16.86 8.05
N SER A 242 16.80 17.36 8.16
CA SER A 242 17.27 18.46 7.31
C SER A 242 17.32 18.03 5.85
N PRO A 243 16.98 18.90 4.88
CA PRO A 243 17.18 18.63 3.45
C PRO A 243 18.62 18.30 3.04
N ASP A 244 19.60 18.64 3.90
CA ASP A 244 21.03 18.36 3.68
C ASP A 244 21.43 16.94 4.09
N HIS A 245 20.51 16.16 4.65
CA HIS A 245 20.68 14.77 5.06
C HIS A 245 19.79 13.87 4.21
#